data_90143dd351b7b772cc02b182683c3dd4
#
_entry.id   90143dd351b7b772cc02b182683c3dd4
#
_cell.length_a   1.000
_cell.length_b   1.000
_cell.length_c   1.000
_cell.angle_alpha   90.00
_cell.angle_beta   90.00
_cell.angle_gamma   90.00
#
_symmetry.space_group_name_H-M   'P 1'
#
loop_
_entity.id
_entity.type
_entity.pdbx_description
1 polymer ?
#
loop_
_entity_poly.entity_id
_entity_poly.type
_entity_poly.pdbx_seq_one_letter_code
_entity_poly.pdbx_strand_id
1 'polypeptide(L)'
;KDGKEAIDFLASNTSTIRGMLLDLNESAYVDQLFGKNSYFQDGFTYMMSIFFGITGIAYGISAKTIKSDKDLFNKLKESLSELGIILVMIFFASQFIAIFKESNIGTVIAATMANMLQSLPFSGAALIIVAIILIAISNIFVTGSIAKWVIFSSTMVPTFMQLGIAPQFTQFIFRAAESMTNGITPLLAYFVVYLGYMNIYNKDYEKPITIRKGLSIMMPYFIGISLTWLFIILMWYIIGLPLGPGVYPSL
;
A
#
# COMPACT_ATOMS: atom_id res chain seq x y z
N LYS A 1 42.02 16.75 31.76
CA LYS A 1 41.55 17.93 31.01
C LYS A 1 40.21 17.67 30.34
N ASP A 2 40.08 16.54 29.67
CA ASP A 2 38.89 16.21 28.87
C ASP A 2 37.59 16.03 29.68
N GLY A 3 37.68 15.55 30.92
CA GLY A 3 36.49 15.36 31.75
C GLY A 3 35.88 16.67 32.28
N LYS A 4 36.71 17.70 32.49
CA LYS A 4 36.25 19.00 32.97
C LYS A 4 35.55 19.80 31.85
N GLU A 5 36.10 19.75 30.64
CA GLU A 5 35.48 20.36 29.43
C GLU A 5 34.16 19.71 29.07
N ALA A 6 34.04 18.40 29.24
CA ALA A 6 32.77 17.69 29.05
C ALA A 6 31.68 18.09 30.07
N ILE A 7 32.11 18.26 31.35
CA ILE A 7 31.20 18.70 32.42
C ILE A 7 30.76 20.16 32.19
N ASP A 8 31.66 21.04 31.80
CA ASP A 8 31.34 22.44 31.51
C ASP A 8 30.44 22.57 30.26
N PHE A 9 30.66 21.76 29.23
CA PHE A 9 29.80 21.68 28.08
C PHE A 9 28.41 21.19 28.46
N LEU A 10 28.31 20.14 29.27
CA LEU A 10 27.01 19.62 29.76
C LEU A 10 26.29 20.64 30.64
N ALA A 11 27.01 21.37 31.50
CA ALA A 11 26.43 22.38 32.35
C ALA A 11 25.92 23.62 31.59
N SER A 12 26.65 24.04 30.54
CA SER A 12 26.27 25.20 29.71
C SER A 12 25.15 24.92 28.73
N ASN A 13 24.93 23.65 28.37
CA ASN A 13 23.94 23.24 27.40
C ASN A 13 22.84 22.35 28.00
N THR A 14 22.59 22.43 29.30
CA THR A 14 21.64 21.57 30.01
C THR A 14 20.24 21.61 29.41
N SER A 15 19.74 22.78 28.95
CA SER A 15 18.42 22.91 28.33
C SER A 15 18.37 22.23 26.96
N THR A 16 19.43 22.36 26.17
CA THR A 16 19.53 21.73 24.82
C THR A 16 19.68 20.23 24.94
N ILE A 17 20.50 19.76 25.89
CA ILE A 17 20.68 18.31 26.14
C ILE A 17 19.40 17.69 26.68
N ARG A 18 18.67 18.40 27.55
CA ARG A 18 17.36 17.95 28.05
C ARG A 18 16.33 17.87 26.91
N GLY A 19 16.33 18.83 25.98
CA GLY A 19 15.52 18.80 24.77
C GLY A 19 15.87 17.57 23.90
N MET A 20 17.16 17.37 23.61
CA MET A 20 17.62 16.19 22.83
C MET A 20 17.28 14.87 23.51
N LEU A 21 17.42 14.77 24.84
CA LEU A 21 17.07 13.54 25.57
C LEU A 21 15.56 13.28 25.57
N LEU A 22 14.73 14.34 25.63
CA LEU A 22 13.28 14.21 25.50
C LEU A 22 12.89 13.78 24.09
N ASP A 23 13.48 14.39 23.06
CA ASP A 23 13.25 14.03 21.67
C ASP A 23 13.71 12.59 21.37
N LEU A 24 14.86 12.16 21.92
CA LEU A 24 15.34 10.78 21.81
C LEU A 24 14.40 9.80 22.53
N ASN A 25 13.84 10.18 23.66
CA ASN A 25 12.93 9.33 24.41
C ASN A 25 11.55 9.24 23.72
N GLU A 26 11.07 10.34 23.15
CA GLU A 26 9.82 10.34 22.36
C GLU A 26 10.00 9.57 21.04
N SER A 27 11.10 9.78 20.33
CA SER A 27 11.37 9.02 19.10
C SER A 27 11.57 7.53 19.38
N ALA A 28 12.25 7.17 20.47
CA ALA A 28 12.40 5.78 20.88
C ALA A 28 11.04 5.13 21.26
N TYR A 29 10.14 5.88 21.89
CA TYR A 29 8.80 5.39 22.22
C TYR A 29 7.93 5.21 20.97
N VAL A 30 7.96 6.17 20.05
CA VAL A 30 7.27 6.09 18.76
C VAL A 30 7.83 4.95 17.91
N ASP A 31 9.16 4.76 17.88
CA ASP A 31 9.80 3.66 17.18
C ASP A 31 9.47 2.29 17.79
N GLN A 32 9.35 2.20 19.11
CA GLN A 32 8.89 0.98 19.79
C GLN A 32 7.44 0.64 19.46
N LEU A 33 6.58 1.66 19.27
CA LEU A 33 5.17 1.44 18.92
C LEU A 33 4.96 1.23 17.42
N PHE A 34 5.62 2.03 16.57
CA PHE A 34 5.32 2.10 15.14
C PHE A 34 6.53 1.84 14.23
N GLY A 35 7.73 1.63 14.77
CA GLY A 35 8.93 1.31 14.00
C GLY A 35 8.87 -0.05 13.31
N LYS A 36 9.79 -0.29 12.37
CA LYS A 36 9.82 -1.52 11.54
C LYS A 36 9.88 -2.84 12.31
N ASN A 37 10.39 -2.81 13.54
CA ASN A 37 10.51 -3.98 14.43
C ASN A 37 9.70 -3.76 15.72
N SER A 38 8.61 -3.01 15.64
CA SER A 38 7.80 -2.73 16.81
C SER A 38 6.95 -3.94 17.18
N TYR A 39 6.85 -4.22 18.47
CA TYR A 39 5.93 -5.24 18.99
C TYR A 39 4.47 -4.98 18.61
N PHE A 40 4.11 -3.70 18.39
CA PHE A 40 2.79 -3.33 17.89
C PHE A 40 2.57 -3.82 16.47
N GLN A 41 3.57 -3.67 15.57
CA GLN A 41 3.47 -4.17 14.18
C GLN A 41 3.32 -5.69 14.14
N ASP A 42 4.11 -6.40 14.93
CA ASP A 42 4.04 -7.86 15.01
C ASP A 42 2.74 -8.33 15.65
N GLY A 43 2.27 -7.63 16.68
CA GLY A 43 1.02 -7.93 17.39
C GLY A 43 -0.25 -7.43 16.71
N PHE A 44 -0.14 -6.53 15.72
CA PHE A 44 -1.30 -5.88 15.10
C PHE A 44 -2.30 -6.87 14.50
N THR A 45 -1.81 -7.88 13.79
CA THR A 45 -2.66 -8.93 13.20
C THR A 45 -3.44 -9.69 14.27
N TYR A 46 -2.80 -10.00 15.39
CA TYR A 46 -3.46 -10.68 16.52
C TYR A 46 -4.51 -9.79 17.20
N MET A 47 -4.20 -8.51 17.43
CA MET A 47 -5.15 -7.57 18.01
C MET A 47 -6.37 -7.37 17.10
N MET A 48 -6.18 -7.25 15.79
CA MET A 48 -7.26 -7.16 14.84
C MET A 48 -8.09 -8.45 14.78
N SER A 49 -7.44 -9.61 14.84
CA SER A 49 -8.14 -10.90 14.89
C SER A 49 -9.01 -11.04 16.15
N ILE A 50 -8.50 -10.64 17.31
CA ILE A 50 -9.25 -10.63 18.57
C ILE A 50 -10.41 -9.63 18.48
N PHE A 51 -10.17 -8.42 17.98
CA PHE A 51 -11.19 -7.39 17.82
C PHE A 51 -12.36 -7.87 16.94
N PHE A 52 -12.05 -8.42 15.75
CA PHE A 52 -13.07 -8.97 14.87
C PHE A 52 -13.73 -10.23 15.46
N GLY A 53 -12.99 -11.06 16.18
CA GLY A 53 -13.53 -12.20 16.90
C GLY A 53 -14.58 -11.79 17.93
N ILE A 54 -14.26 -10.82 18.79
CA ILE A 54 -15.18 -10.31 19.82
C ILE A 54 -16.42 -9.67 19.18
N THR A 55 -16.23 -8.80 18.17
CA THR A 55 -17.34 -8.13 17.49
C THR A 55 -18.22 -9.10 16.73
N GLY A 56 -17.63 -10.13 16.08
CA GLY A 56 -18.35 -11.20 15.39
C GLY A 56 -19.21 -12.04 16.32
N ILE A 57 -18.66 -12.44 17.48
CA ILE A 57 -19.38 -13.19 18.52
C ILE A 57 -20.52 -12.34 19.08
N ALA A 58 -20.25 -11.07 19.44
CA ALA A 58 -21.26 -10.16 19.98
C ALA A 58 -22.42 -9.95 18.98
N TYR A 59 -22.11 -9.76 17.71
CA TYR A 59 -23.11 -9.69 16.65
C TYR A 59 -23.89 -10.99 16.51
N GLY A 60 -23.20 -12.15 16.49
CA GLY A 60 -23.82 -13.47 16.36
C GLY A 60 -24.81 -13.79 17.50
N ILE A 61 -24.47 -13.41 18.73
CA ILE A 61 -25.35 -13.55 19.89
C ILE A 61 -26.54 -12.61 19.78
N SER A 62 -26.31 -11.35 19.43
CA SER A 62 -27.39 -10.33 19.27
C SER A 62 -28.34 -10.68 18.14
N ALA A 63 -27.84 -11.17 17.02
CA ALA A 63 -28.61 -11.64 15.88
C ALA A 63 -29.25 -13.04 16.10
N LYS A 64 -29.02 -13.68 17.26
CA LYS A 64 -29.51 -15.01 17.61
C LYS A 64 -29.05 -16.12 16.64
N THR A 65 -27.94 -15.91 15.93
CA THR A 65 -27.31 -16.89 15.05
C THR A 65 -26.33 -17.80 15.80
N ILE A 66 -25.82 -17.35 16.96
CA ILE A 66 -25.01 -18.13 17.89
C ILE A 66 -25.81 -18.24 19.19
N LYS A 67 -26.23 -19.46 19.51
CA LYS A 67 -27.02 -19.77 20.72
C LYS A 67 -26.27 -20.67 21.70
N SER A 68 -25.21 -21.32 21.23
CA SER A 68 -24.40 -22.23 22.01
C SER A 68 -22.94 -22.24 21.52
N ASP A 69 -22.03 -22.75 22.36
CA ASP A 69 -20.62 -22.96 21.99
C ASP A 69 -20.48 -23.87 20.76
N LYS A 70 -21.40 -24.83 20.62
CA LYS A 70 -21.43 -25.72 19.45
C LYS A 70 -21.77 -24.96 18.17
N ASP A 71 -22.66 -23.97 18.22
CA ASP A 71 -22.99 -23.13 17.08
C ASP A 71 -21.80 -22.27 16.68
N LEU A 72 -21.10 -21.68 17.67
CA LEU A 72 -19.87 -20.93 17.45
C LEU A 72 -18.81 -21.81 16.76
N PHE A 73 -18.57 -23.01 17.29
CA PHE A 73 -17.61 -23.95 16.72
C PHE A 73 -17.96 -24.35 15.28
N ASN A 74 -19.23 -24.63 15.01
CA ASN A 74 -19.69 -24.99 13.67
C ASN A 74 -19.49 -23.83 12.69
N LYS A 75 -19.78 -22.60 13.09
CA LYS A 75 -19.55 -21.39 12.27
C LYS A 75 -18.08 -21.16 11.97
N LEU A 76 -17.21 -21.32 12.96
CA LEU A 76 -15.76 -21.24 12.77
C LEU A 76 -15.25 -22.34 11.81
N LYS A 77 -15.75 -23.58 11.99
CA LYS A 77 -15.40 -24.69 11.10
C LYS A 77 -15.83 -24.42 9.65
N GLU A 78 -17.04 -23.91 9.44
CA GLU A 78 -17.56 -23.54 8.12
C GLU A 78 -16.67 -22.48 7.46
N SER A 79 -16.38 -21.39 8.17
CA SER A 79 -15.51 -20.31 7.67
C SER A 79 -14.08 -20.80 7.35
N LEU A 80 -13.49 -21.65 8.18
CA LEU A 80 -12.17 -22.23 7.94
C LEU A 80 -12.17 -23.20 6.75
N SER A 81 -13.26 -23.95 6.55
CA SER A 81 -13.40 -24.84 5.39
C SER A 81 -13.45 -24.05 4.07
N GLU A 82 -14.13 -22.92 4.07
CA GLU A 82 -14.20 -22.03 2.89
C GLU A 82 -12.82 -21.48 2.48
N LEU A 83 -11.91 -21.27 3.45
CA LEU A 83 -10.56 -20.81 3.17
C LEU A 83 -9.71 -21.84 2.39
N GLY A 84 -10.09 -23.12 2.38
CA GLY A 84 -9.33 -24.16 1.70
C GLY A 84 -9.08 -23.87 0.21
N ILE A 85 -10.09 -23.42 -0.51
CA ILE A 85 -9.99 -23.04 -1.94
C ILE A 85 -9.03 -21.86 -2.10
N ILE A 86 -9.14 -20.86 -1.23
CA ILE A 86 -8.31 -19.65 -1.26
C ILE A 86 -6.83 -20.03 -1.01
N LEU A 87 -6.56 -20.91 -0.05
CA LEU A 87 -5.19 -21.38 0.25
C LEU A 87 -4.56 -22.10 -0.94
N VAL A 88 -5.29 -22.98 -1.62
CA VAL A 88 -4.81 -23.64 -2.83
C VAL A 88 -4.51 -22.63 -3.95
N MET A 89 -5.40 -21.66 -4.16
CA MET A 89 -5.17 -20.60 -5.15
C MET A 89 -3.94 -19.75 -4.81
N ILE A 90 -3.78 -19.35 -3.55
CA ILE A 90 -2.61 -18.59 -3.09
C ILE A 90 -1.33 -19.41 -3.29
N PHE A 91 -1.35 -20.72 -3.01
CA PHE A 91 -0.18 -21.58 -3.22
C PHE A 91 0.31 -21.54 -4.66
N PHE A 92 -0.56 -21.79 -5.64
CA PHE A 92 -0.15 -21.75 -7.06
C PHE A 92 0.21 -20.34 -7.53
N ALA A 93 -0.54 -19.31 -7.08
CA ALA A 93 -0.24 -17.94 -7.42
C ALA A 93 1.12 -17.49 -6.87
N SER A 94 1.48 -17.90 -5.65
CA SER A 94 2.77 -17.55 -5.04
C SER A 94 3.96 -18.14 -5.81
N GLN A 95 3.83 -19.36 -6.34
CA GLN A 95 4.87 -19.97 -7.20
C GLN A 95 5.06 -19.13 -8.47
N PHE A 96 3.96 -18.77 -9.14
CA PHE A 96 4.03 -17.95 -10.35
C PHE A 96 4.65 -16.57 -10.05
N ILE A 97 4.21 -15.90 -9.00
CA ILE A 97 4.73 -14.60 -8.57
C ILE A 97 6.24 -14.68 -8.25
N ALA A 98 6.67 -15.75 -7.56
CA ALA A 98 8.07 -15.95 -7.24
C ALA A 98 8.93 -16.09 -8.52
N ILE A 99 8.52 -16.94 -9.46
CA ILE A 99 9.22 -17.12 -10.75
C ILE A 99 9.25 -15.80 -11.54
N PHE A 100 8.13 -15.09 -11.60
CA PHE A 100 8.05 -13.79 -12.30
C PHE A 100 8.98 -12.75 -11.66
N LYS A 101 9.09 -12.72 -10.35
CA LYS A 101 9.99 -11.83 -9.61
C LYS A 101 11.46 -12.17 -9.88
N GLU A 102 11.83 -13.44 -9.85
CA GLU A 102 13.19 -13.91 -10.13
C GLU A 102 13.61 -13.67 -11.59
N SER A 103 12.67 -13.68 -12.53
CA SER A 103 12.94 -13.40 -13.95
C SER A 103 13.39 -11.97 -14.25
N ASN A 104 13.26 -11.04 -13.31
CA ASN A 104 13.52 -9.61 -13.46
C ASN A 104 12.76 -8.90 -14.61
N ILE A 105 11.82 -9.56 -15.26
CA ILE A 105 11.00 -8.98 -16.34
C ILE A 105 10.30 -7.70 -15.84
N GLY A 106 9.71 -7.75 -14.65
CA GLY A 106 9.05 -6.59 -14.05
C GLY A 106 9.98 -5.39 -13.87
N THR A 107 11.21 -5.63 -13.41
CA THR A 107 12.23 -4.60 -13.21
C THR A 107 12.60 -3.92 -14.54
N VAL A 108 12.77 -4.70 -15.61
CA VAL A 108 13.09 -4.19 -16.95
C VAL A 108 11.93 -3.33 -17.49
N ILE A 109 10.68 -3.77 -17.33
CA ILE A 109 9.49 -2.99 -17.71
C ILE A 109 9.44 -1.67 -16.97
N ALA A 110 9.60 -1.68 -15.63
CA ALA A 110 9.55 -0.46 -14.82
C ALA A 110 10.66 0.52 -15.20
N ALA A 111 11.90 0.04 -15.38
CA ALA A 111 13.02 0.87 -15.80
C ALA A 111 12.79 1.50 -17.19
N THR A 112 12.28 0.72 -18.13
CA THR A 112 11.96 1.22 -19.48
C THR A 112 10.90 2.33 -19.42
N MET A 113 9.85 2.15 -18.62
CA MET A 113 8.79 3.16 -18.47
C MET A 113 9.30 4.42 -17.74
N ALA A 114 10.18 4.27 -16.74
CA ALA A 114 10.81 5.40 -16.08
C ALA A 114 11.67 6.24 -17.05
N ASN A 115 12.47 5.56 -17.89
CA ASN A 115 13.27 6.24 -18.91
C ASN A 115 12.40 6.94 -19.99
N MET A 116 11.30 6.32 -20.38
CA MET A 116 10.33 6.95 -21.29
C MET A 116 9.79 8.26 -20.70
N LEU A 117 9.45 8.28 -19.41
CA LEU A 117 8.94 9.46 -18.74
C LEU A 117 9.91 10.65 -18.84
N GLN A 118 11.22 10.39 -18.70
CA GLN A 118 12.26 11.41 -18.79
C GLN A 118 12.40 11.99 -20.20
N SER A 119 12.12 11.21 -21.22
CA SER A 119 12.28 11.63 -22.63
C SER A 119 11.08 12.41 -23.20
N LEU A 120 9.98 12.53 -22.45
CA LEU A 120 8.76 13.17 -22.93
C LEU A 120 8.82 14.71 -22.86
N PRO A 121 8.37 15.42 -23.91
CA PRO A 121 8.37 16.87 -23.97
C PRO A 121 7.17 17.51 -23.23
N PHE A 122 6.61 16.83 -22.24
CA PHE A 122 5.45 17.30 -21.50
C PHE A 122 5.86 18.05 -20.22
N SER A 123 5.03 18.99 -19.78
CA SER A 123 5.21 19.76 -18.55
C SER A 123 3.91 19.89 -17.77
N GLY A 124 4.02 20.20 -16.48
CA GLY A 124 2.88 20.46 -15.60
C GLY A 124 1.88 19.30 -15.53
N ALA A 125 0.59 19.61 -15.64
CA ALA A 125 -0.49 18.63 -15.52
C ALA A 125 -0.43 17.50 -16.56
N ALA A 126 0.04 17.78 -17.77
CA ALA A 126 0.17 16.77 -18.82
C ALA A 126 1.21 15.71 -18.46
N LEU A 127 2.35 16.11 -17.90
CA LEU A 127 3.36 15.16 -17.41
C LEU A 127 2.83 14.32 -16.26
N ILE A 128 2.07 14.91 -15.33
CA ILE A 128 1.43 14.17 -14.22
C ILE A 128 0.51 13.07 -14.76
N ILE A 129 -0.33 13.38 -15.74
CA ILE A 129 -1.26 12.40 -16.36
C ILE A 129 -0.47 11.27 -17.02
N VAL A 130 0.56 11.59 -17.80
CA VAL A 130 1.37 10.56 -18.46
C VAL A 130 2.13 9.71 -17.45
N ALA A 131 2.67 10.31 -16.39
CA ALA A 131 3.32 9.58 -15.32
C ALA A 131 2.36 8.60 -14.64
N ILE A 132 1.14 9.03 -14.31
CA ILE A 132 0.09 8.17 -13.74
C ILE A 132 -0.17 6.97 -14.65
N ILE A 133 -0.32 7.18 -15.94
CA ILE A 133 -0.58 6.11 -16.92
C ILE A 133 0.59 5.13 -16.96
N LEU A 134 1.84 5.60 -17.04
CA LEU A 134 3.02 4.75 -17.09
C LEU A 134 3.19 3.94 -15.79
N ILE A 135 2.98 4.56 -14.63
CA ILE A 135 3.03 3.87 -13.34
C ILE A 135 1.92 2.83 -13.24
N ALA A 136 0.70 3.19 -13.64
CA ALA A 136 -0.45 2.29 -13.64
C ALA A 136 -0.20 1.06 -14.52
N ILE A 137 0.34 1.24 -15.73
CA ILE A 137 0.72 0.12 -16.61
C ILE A 137 1.81 -0.73 -15.96
N SER A 138 2.87 -0.10 -15.42
CA SER A 138 3.95 -0.85 -14.77
C SER A 138 3.46 -1.65 -13.56
N ASN A 139 2.45 -1.17 -12.85
CA ASN A 139 1.90 -1.85 -11.67
C ASN A 139 1.21 -3.19 -12.02
N ILE A 140 0.71 -3.34 -13.23
CA ILE A 140 0.12 -4.60 -13.69
C ILE A 140 1.17 -5.72 -13.73
N PHE A 141 2.43 -5.37 -14.05
CA PHE A 141 3.52 -6.32 -14.23
C PHE A 141 4.44 -6.43 -13.01
N VAL A 142 4.54 -5.38 -12.18
CA VAL A 142 5.47 -5.31 -11.05
C VAL A 142 4.72 -5.12 -9.75
N THR A 143 4.75 -6.14 -8.89
CA THR A 143 3.95 -6.15 -7.64
C THR A 143 4.65 -5.53 -6.42
N GLY A 144 5.94 -5.27 -6.49
CA GLY A 144 6.72 -4.72 -5.37
C GLY A 144 6.69 -3.20 -5.32
N SER A 145 5.86 -2.59 -4.47
CA SER A 145 5.72 -1.14 -4.35
C SER A 145 7.03 -0.43 -3.99
N ILE A 146 7.81 -0.96 -3.05
CA ILE A 146 9.10 -0.38 -2.64
C ILE A 146 10.12 -0.48 -3.77
N ALA A 147 10.26 -1.65 -4.40
CA ALA A 147 11.20 -1.85 -5.50
C ALA A 147 10.88 -0.94 -6.69
N LYS A 148 9.61 -0.81 -7.06
CA LYS A 148 9.17 0.14 -8.10
C LYS A 148 9.49 1.58 -7.73
N TRP A 149 9.20 1.99 -6.49
CA TRP A 149 9.51 3.34 -6.06
C TRP A 149 10.99 3.66 -6.18
N VAL A 150 11.88 2.76 -5.78
CA VAL A 150 13.34 2.95 -5.95
C VAL A 150 13.70 3.21 -7.41
N ILE A 151 13.11 2.46 -8.36
CA ILE A 151 13.38 2.63 -9.79
C ILE A 151 12.79 3.95 -10.30
N PHE A 152 11.51 4.20 -10.05
CA PHE A 152 10.82 5.39 -10.56
C PHE A 152 11.29 6.67 -9.90
N SER A 153 11.62 6.66 -8.60
CA SER A 153 12.04 7.86 -7.88
C SER A 153 13.34 8.45 -8.41
N SER A 154 14.27 7.59 -8.83
CA SER A 154 15.55 8.04 -9.41
C SER A 154 15.38 8.90 -10.67
N THR A 155 14.29 8.68 -11.40
CA THR A 155 13.97 9.41 -12.66
C THR A 155 12.87 10.45 -12.44
N MET A 156 11.76 10.06 -11.78
CA MET A 156 10.61 10.95 -11.59
C MET A 156 10.93 12.16 -10.72
N VAL A 157 11.61 11.95 -9.58
CA VAL A 157 11.85 13.03 -8.63
C VAL A 157 12.68 14.15 -9.28
N PRO A 158 13.85 13.89 -9.90
CA PRO A 158 14.61 14.92 -10.58
C PRO A 158 13.83 15.59 -11.73
N THR A 159 13.12 14.81 -12.55
CA THR A 159 12.33 15.33 -13.67
C THR A 159 11.21 16.27 -13.19
N PHE A 160 10.48 15.89 -12.15
CA PHE A 160 9.39 16.69 -11.60
C PHE A 160 9.90 17.93 -10.87
N MET A 161 11.04 17.83 -10.16
CA MET A 161 11.67 18.99 -9.53
C MET A 161 12.13 20.04 -10.53
N GLN A 162 12.64 19.62 -11.69
CA GLN A 162 12.99 20.57 -12.78
C GLN A 162 11.78 21.35 -13.29
N LEU A 163 10.58 20.82 -13.09
CA LEU A 163 9.32 21.47 -13.47
C LEU A 163 8.61 22.14 -12.28
N GLY A 164 9.31 22.31 -11.16
CA GLY A 164 8.79 22.97 -9.96
C GLY A 164 7.80 22.12 -9.16
N ILE A 165 7.76 20.80 -9.36
CA ILE A 165 6.88 19.89 -8.60
C ILE A 165 7.67 19.30 -7.42
N ALA A 166 7.09 19.38 -6.21
CA ALA A 166 7.74 18.92 -4.99
C ALA A 166 7.93 17.39 -4.96
N PRO A 167 9.06 16.88 -4.38
CA PRO A 167 9.31 15.44 -4.25
C PRO A 167 8.20 14.69 -3.50
N GLN A 168 7.62 15.30 -2.49
CA GLN A 168 6.52 14.73 -1.71
C GLN A 168 5.26 14.55 -2.57
N PHE A 169 4.96 15.51 -3.42
CA PHE A 169 3.84 15.43 -4.37
C PHE A 169 4.12 14.36 -5.44
N THR A 170 5.36 14.26 -5.90
CA THR A 170 5.80 13.19 -6.81
C THR A 170 5.55 11.80 -6.22
N GLN A 171 5.89 11.61 -4.93
CA GLN A 171 5.61 10.36 -4.22
C GLN A 171 4.10 10.11 -4.08
N PHE A 172 3.31 11.14 -3.79
CA PHE A 172 1.86 11.03 -3.72
C PHE A 172 1.26 10.59 -5.06
N ILE A 173 1.69 11.20 -6.18
CA ILE A 173 1.27 10.80 -7.53
C ILE A 173 1.59 9.31 -7.77
N PHE A 174 2.80 8.88 -7.42
CA PHE A 174 3.22 7.49 -7.58
C PHE A 174 2.31 6.53 -6.79
N ARG A 175 2.05 6.82 -5.52
CA ARG A 175 1.20 5.99 -4.65
C ARG A 175 -0.25 5.94 -5.10
N ALA A 176 -0.79 7.07 -5.53
CA ALA A 176 -2.14 7.13 -6.07
C ALA A 176 -2.25 6.29 -7.36
N ALA A 177 -1.30 6.42 -8.28
CA ALA A 177 -1.27 5.65 -9.52
C ALA A 177 -1.18 4.13 -9.28
N GLU A 178 -0.38 3.69 -8.28
CA GLU A 178 -0.35 2.28 -7.86
C GLU A 178 -1.71 1.81 -7.35
N SER A 179 -2.36 2.62 -6.50
CA SER A 179 -3.63 2.24 -5.88
C SER A 179 -4.76 2.03 -6.88
N MET A 180 -4.75 2.78 -8.00
CA MET A 180 -5.74 2.67 -9.06
C MET A 180 -5.81 1.25 -9.64
N THR A 181 -4.66 0.61 -9.85
CA THR A 181 -4.55 -0.66 -10.57
C THR A 181 -4.44 -1.90 -9.68
N ASN A 182 -4.34 -1.73 -8.37
CA ASN A 182 -4.20 -2.86 -7.44
C ASN A 182 -5.36 -3.87 -7.57
N GLY A 183 -6.59 -3.41 -7.80
CA GLY A 183 -7.75 -4.27 -7.96
C GLY A 183 -7.80 -5.08 -9.26
N ILE A 184 -7.03 -4.69 -10.28
CA ILE A 184 -6.99 -5.36 -11.58
C ILE A 184 -5.62 -5.99 -11.90
N THR A 185 -4.75 -6.11 -10.90
CA THR A 185 -3.41 -6.69 -11.06
C THR A 185 -3.40 -8.16 -10.66
N PRO A 186 -3.39 -9.12 -11.60
CA PRO A 186 -3.46 -10.56 -11.27
C PRO A 186 -2.25 -11.08 -10.51
N LEU A 187 -1.11 -10.39 -10.60
CA LEU A 187 0.13 -10.71 -9.90
C LEU A 187 0.13 -10.32 -8.42
N LEU A 188 -0.87 -9.58 -7.95
CA LEU A 188 -1.04 -9.28 -6.54
C LEU A 188 -1.77 -10.41 -5.82
N ALA A 189 -1.25 -10.83 -4.67
CA ALA A 189 -1.88 -11.85 -3.84
C ALA A 189 -3.34 -11.49 -3.48
N TYR A 190 -3.64 -10.22 -3.29
CA TYR A 190 -4.99 -9.73 -3.03
C TYR A 190 -5.98 -10.05 -4.16
N PHE A 191 -5.54 -10.02 -5.42
CA PHE A 191 -6.37 -10.40 -6.56
C PHE A 191 -6.81 -11.87 -6.45
N VAL A 192 -5.89 -12.74 -6.07
CA VAL A 192 -6.17 -14.17 -5.89
C VAL A 192 -7.13 -14.41 -4.75
N VAL A 193 -6.94 -13.69 -3.63
CA VAL A 193 -7.81 -13.78 -2.45
C VAL A 193 -9.24 -13.37 -2.81
N TYR A 194 -9.46 -12.21 -3.43
CA TYR A 194 -10.81 -11.78 -3.75
C TYR A 194 -11.47 -12.69 -4.82
N LEU A 195 -10.68 -13.21 -5.79
CA LEU A 195 -11.17 -14.16 -6.77
C LEU A 195 -11.64 -15.46 -6.10
N GLY A 196 -10.91 -15.90 -5.05
CA GLY A 196 -11.32 -17.02 -4.21
C GLY A 196 -12.66 -16.75 -3.53
N TYR A 197 -12.82 -15.60 -2.89
CA TYR A 197 -14.10 -15.21 -2.29
C TYR A 197 -15.24 -15.09 -3.30
N MET A 198 -14.98 -14.52 -4.49
CA MET A 198 -15.99 -14.49 -5.56
C MET A 198 -16.46 -15.88 -5.94
N ASN A 199 -15.57 -16.88 -5.94
CA ASN A 199 -15.96 -18.26 -6.22
C ASN A 199 -16.73 -18.90 -5.08
N ILE A 200 -16.43 -18.60 -3.83
CA ILE A 200 -17.18 -19.07 -2.65
C ILE A 200 -18.65 -18.58 -2.69
N TYR A 201 -18.85 -17.31 -3.04
CA TYR A 201 -20.18 -16.69 -3.10
C TYR A 201 -20.84 -16.80 -4.48
N ASN A 202 -20.24 -17.53 -5.42
CA ASN A 202 -20.81 -17.77 -6.73
C ASN A 202 -22.01 -18.73 -6.63
N LYS A 203 -23.17 -18.30 -7.07
CA LYS A 203 -24.39 -19.12 -7.06
C LYS A 203 -24.37 -20.24 -8.10
N ASP A 204 -23.54 -20.10 -9.14
CA ASP A 204 -23.41 -21.07 -10.23
C ASP A 204 -22.11 -21.87 -10.01
N TYR A 205 -22.21 -22.96 -9.26
CA TYR A 205 -21.08 -23.82 -8.94
C TYR A 205 -20.48 -24.54 -10.15
N GLU A 206 -21.25 -24.70 -11.23
CA GLU A 206 -20.77 -25.36 -12.46
C GLU A 206 -19.90 -24.43 -13.30
N LYS A 207 -19.99 -23.09 -13.10
CA LYS A 207 -19.22 -22.10 -13.86
C LYS A 207 -18.34 -21.24 -12.93
N PRO A 208 -17.15 -21.72 -12.60
CA PRO A 208 -16.26 -20.96 -11.72
C PRO A 208 -15.91 -19.61 -12.34
N ILE A 209 -15.74 -18.60 -11.47
CA ILE A 209 -15.31 -17.27 -11.86
C ILE A 209 -13.82 -17.33 -12.22
N THR A 210 -13.53 -17.21 -13.50
CA THR A 210 -12.16 -17.18 -14.03
C THR A 210 -11.50 -15.83 -13.79
N ILE A 211 -10.16 -15.75 -13.91
CA ILE A 211 -9.39 -14.51 -13.85
C ILE A 211 -9.99 -13.43 -14.78
N ARG A 212 -10.29 -13.79 -16.02
CA ARG A 212 -10.90 -12.87 -16.99
C ARG A 212 -12.25 -12.32 -16.53
N LYS A 213 -13.08 -13.15 -15.93
CA LYS A 213 -14.38 -12.72 -15.40
C LYS A 213 -14.20 -11.84 -14.16
N GLY A 214 -13.27 -12.19 -13.26
CA GLY A 214 -12.90 -11.38 -12.10
C GLY A 214 -12.43 -9.98 -12.51
N LEU A 215 -11.52 -9.90 -13.49
CA LEU A 215 -11.06 -8.62 -14.05
C LEU A 215 -12.23 -7.80 -14.62
N SER A 216 -13.14 -8.44 -15.37
CA SER A 216 -14.31 -7.76 -15.93
C SER A 216 -15.24 -7.19 -14.86
N ILE A 217 -15.41 -7.90 -13.74
CA ILE A 217 -16.22 -7.43 -12.60
C ILE A 217 -15.56 -6.23 -11.90
N MET A 218 -14.23 -6.23 -11.81
CA MET A 218 -13.47 -5.15 -11.16
C MET A 218 -13.28 -3.91 -12.06
N MET A 219 -13.50 -4.01 -13.36
CA MET A 219 -13.27 -2.92 -14.31
C MET A 219 -14.04 -1.63 -13.99
N PRO A 220 -15.34 -1.64 -13.64
CA PRO A 220 -16.08 -0.43 -13.27
C PRO A 220 -15.46 0.26 -12.03
N TYR A 221 -15.02 -0.51 -11.05
CA TYR A 221 -14.35 0.02 -9.85
C TYR A 221 -13.00 0.64 -10.19
N PHE A 222 -12.22 -0.01 -11.05
CA PHE A 222 -10.95 0.51 -11.55
C PHE A 222 -11.15 1.87 -12.24
N ILE A 223 -12.13 1.97 -13.16
CA ILE A 223 -12.43 3.22 -13.87
C ILE A 223 -12.85 4.31 -12.87
N GLY A 224 -13.77 4.00 -11.96
CA GLY A 224 -14.25 4.95 -10.96
C GLY A 224 -13.13 5.47 -10.05
N ILE A 225 -12.31 4.58 -9.51
CA ILE A 225 -11.18 4.93 -8.65
C ILE A 225 -10.14 5.74 -9.43
N SER A 226 -9.83 5.34 -10.68
CA SER A 226 -8.85 6.04 -11.51
C SER A 226 -9.29 7.47 -11.84
N LEU A 227 -10.54 7.68 -12.20
CA LEU A 227 -11.08 9.01 -12.46
C LEU A 227 -11.09 9.87 -11.20
N THR A 228 -11.46 9.28 -10.06
CA THR A 228 -11.45 9.99 -8.77
C THR A 228 -10.04 10.43 -8.38
N TRP A 229 -9.05 9.52 -8.44
CA TRP A 229 -7.67 9.87 -8.14
C TRP A 229 -7.09 10.89 -9.10
N LEU A 230 -7.36 10.75 -10.40
CA LEU A 230 -6.91 11.72 -11.40
C LEU A 230 -7.48 13.10 -11.10
N PHE A 231 -8.77 13.18 -10.78
CA PHE A 231 -9.43 14.44 -10.39
C PHE A 231 -8.80 15.03 -9.13
N ILE A 232 -8.59 14.24 -8.08
CA ILE A 232 -7.99 14.71 -6.83
C ILE A 232 -6.57 15.23 -7.07
N ILE A 233 -5.71 14.49 -7.79
CA ILE A 233 -4.33 14.88 -8.04
C ILE A 233 -4.27 16.18 -8.82
N LEU A 234 -5.04 16.29 -9.90
CA LEU A 234 -5.06 17.49 -10.74
C LEU A 234 -5.63 18.69 -9.99
N MET A 235 -6.70 18.49 -9.22
CA MET A 235 -7.28 19.53 -8.39
C MET A 235 -6.27 20.03 -7.34
N TRP A 236 -5.59 19.11 -6.63
CA TRP A 236 -4.56 19.45 -5.63
C TRP A 236 -3.40 20.23 -6.25
N TYR A 237 -2.95 19.79 -7.44
CA TYR A 237 -1.89 20.46 -8.18
C TYR A 237 -2.28 21.87 -8.64
N ILE A 238 -3.48 22.03 -9.22
CA ILE A 238 -3.93 23.31 -9.80
C ILE A 238 -4.25 24.34 -8.71
N ILE A 239 -4.90 23.91 -7.62
CA ILE A 239 -5.28 24.80 -6.50
C ILE A 239 -4.06 25.08 -5.60
N GLY A 240 -3.05 24.21 -5.60
CA GLY A 240 -1.88 24.33 -4.73
C GLY A 240 -2.16 23.96 -3.27
N LEU A 241 -3.07 23.02 -3.01
CA LEU A 241 -3.41 22.60 -1.65
C LEU A 241 -2.26 21.87 -0.98
N PRO A 242 -1.97 22.13 0.31
CA PRO A 242 -0.90 21.42 1.01
C PRO A 242 -1.25 19.93 1.21
N LEU A 243 -0.24 19.06 1.10
CA LEU A 243 -0.34 17.63 1.44
C LEU A 243 -0.19 17.38 2.95
N GLY A 244 0.35 18.35 3.66
CA GLY A 244 0.59 18.33 5.08
C GLY A 244 1.13 19.68 5.55
N PRO A 245 1.43 19.89 6.83
CA PRO A 245 1.96 21.15 7.32
C PRO A 245 3.21 21.59 6.57
N GLY A 246 3.11 22.71 5.82
CA GLY A 246 4.23 23.27 5.06
C GLY A 246 4.66 22.49 3.80
N VAL A 247 3.89 21.51 3.36
CA VAL A 247 4.21 20.67 2.19
C VAL A 247 3.23 20.96 1.05
N TYR A 248 3.68 21.68 0.05
CA TYR A 248 2.88 22.07 -1.11
C TYR A 248 3.23 21.23 -2.35
N PRO A 249 2.35 21.14 -3.37
CA PRO A 249 2.62 20.45 -4.63
C PRO A 249 3.77 21.04 -5.45
N SER A 250 3.95 22.36 -5.36
CA SER A 250 5.03 23.11 -6.02
C SER A 250 6.19 23.36 -5.05
N LEU A 251 7.40 23.49 -5.62
CA LEU A 251 8.63 23.91 -4.92
C LEU A 251 8.61 25.41 -4.64
#